data_b1c4bf1d4debefae5ffd39be6966bc00
#
_entry.id   b1c4bf1d4debefae5ffd39be6966bc00
#
_cell.length_a   1.000
_cell.length_b   1.000
_cell.length_c   1.000
_cell.angle_alpha   90.00
_cell.angle_beta   90.00
_cell.angle_gamma   90.00
#
_symmetry.space_group_name_H-M   'P 1'
#
loop_
_entity.id
_entity.type
_entity.pdbx_description
1 polymer ?
#
loop_
_entity_poly.entity_id
_entity_poly.type
_entity_poly.pdbx_seq_one_letter_code
_entity_poly.pdbx_strand_id
1 'polypeptide(L)'
;MVDNFWLRCGVASSANNFFGFLEETLLNFGDKKVGLVRLDSGFFQKDIMDYLELKTLQYIIAAKFTHPIQHLIDQQDFWIKVDEGIEICDKYYQAKNWEKPRRIVIVRQKIAQRPNAAGRILSLFPEDEIHRNYRYSAYITNQEQSATDVWRTYRNRGDAENRIKELKADFGAESFNLKGFFPTEAALIFSMIAYNLMSIFRLFVLQEKTQKTLSTLRYRTFAIGAYFEKVGDTLKLKIALTKKRRKWFVGIWDY
;
A
#
# COMPACT_ATOMS: atom_id res chain seq x y z
N MET A 1 -10.14 -1.49 0.26
CA MET A 1 -11.02 -0.46 0.85
C MET A 1 -10.19 0.41 1.77
N VAL A 2 -10.67 1.61 2.08
CA VAL A 2 -10.09 2.54 3.06
C VAL A 2 -10.98 2.49 4.29
N ASP A 3 -10.40 2.19 5.45
CA ASP A 3 -11.17 2.03 6.70
C ASP A 3 -11.10 3.27 7.57
N ASN A 4 -9.97 3.98 7.53
CA ASN A 4 -9.77 5.23 8.27
C ASN A 4 -8.78 6.15 7.55
N PHE A 5 -8.93 7.45 7.74
CA PHE A 5 -7.95 8.46 7.34
C PHE A 5 -8.10 9.70 8.21
N TRP A 6 -7.02 10.46 8.32
CA TRP A 6 -7.04 11.79 8.95
C TRP A 6 -6.44 12.82 8.01
N LEU A 7 -7.16 13.90 7.75
CA LEU A 7 -6.62 15.07 7.09
C LEU A 7 -5.69 15.80 8.06
N ARG A 8 -4.51 16.19 7.59
CA ARG A 8 -3.48 16.86 8.40
C ARG A 8 -2.84 18.01 7.63
N CYS A 9 -2.19 18.91 8.38
CA CYS A 9 -1.33 19.92 7.77
C CYS A 9 -0.18 19.27 7.00
N GLY A 10 0.20 19.83 5.85
CA GLY A 10 1.20 19.25 4.95
C GLY A 10 2.62 19.10 5.53
N VAL A 11 2.93 19.81 6.62
CA VAL A 11 4.21 19.70 7.37
C VAL A 11 4.17 18.69 8.52
N ALA A 12 3.03 18.04 8.78
CA ALA A 12 2.92 17.07 9.87
C ALA A 12 3.71 15.79 9.56
N SER A 13 4.51 15.32 10.52
CA SER A 13 5.16 14.00 10.42
C SER A 13 4.13 12.88 10.36
N SER A 14 4.38 11.86 9.55
CA SER A 14 3.50 10.68 9.43
C SER A 14 3.27 9.97 10.77
N ALA A 15 4.26 9.99 11.67
CA ALA A 15 4.18 9.37 12.98
C ALA A 15 3.42 10.22 14.04
N ASN A 16 3.13 11.49 13.78
CA ASN A 16 2.37 12.32 14.72
C ASN A 16 0.98 11.75 14.95
N ASN A 17 0.59 11.63 16.23
CA ASN A 17 -0.70 11.07 16.66
C ASN A 17 -1.00 9.66 16.08
N PHE A 18 0.05 8.89 15.77
CA PHE A 18 -0.11 7.53 15.25
C PHE A 18 -0.95 6.65 16.19
N PHE A 19 -0.74 6.75 17.48
CA PHE A 19 -1.47 5.94 18.47
C PHE A 19 -2.97 6.21 18.45
N GLY A 20 -3.38 7.49 18.45
CA GLY A 20 -4.80 7.86 18.34
C GLY A 20 -5.42 7.39 17.03
N PHE A 21 -4.71 7.53 15.92
CA PHE A 21 -5.15 7.03 14.62
C PHE A 21 -5.31 5.50 14.61
N LEU A 22 -4.36 4.78 15.20
CA LEU A 22 -4.42 3.32 15.26
C LEU A 22 -5.57 2.85 16.16
N GLU A 23 -5.76 3.46 17.33
CA GLU A 23 -6.87 3.13 18.23
C GLU A 23 -8.23 3.32 17.56
N GLU A 24 -8.44 4.46 16.89
CA GLU A 24 -9.67 4.72 16.15
C GLU A 24 -9.85 3.70 15.01
N THR A 25 -8.78 3.37 14.29
CA THR A 25 -8.82 2.34 13.24
C THR A 25 -9.21 0.98 13.81
N LEU A 26 -8.64 0.59 14.95
CA LEU A 26 -8.97 -0.69 15.61
C LEU A 26 -10.43 -0.71 16.08
N LEU A 27 -10.95 0.41 16.60
CA LEU A 27 -12.36 0.55 16.99
C LEU A 27 -13.29 0.38 15.77
N ASN A 28 -12.93 0.96 14.63
CA ASN A 28 -13.73 0.81 13.39
C ASN A 28 -13.80 -0.63 12.89
N PHE A 29 -12.81 -1.45 13.19
CA PHE A 29 -12.84 -2.88 12.85
C PHE A 29 -13.81 -3.70 13.72
N GLY A 30 -14.21 -3.19 14.90
CA GLY A 30 -15.05 -3.91 15.85
C GLY A 30 -14.40 -5.23 16.28
N ASP A 31 -15.13 -6.33 16.16
CA ASP A 31 -14.67 -7.67 16.57
C ASP A 31 -13.68 -8.33 15.59
N LYS A 32 -13.34 -7.67 14.49
CA LYS A 32 -12.42 -8.24 13.50
C LYS A 32 -10.98 -8.19 14.01
N LYS A 33 -10.27 -9.31 13.89
CA LYS A 33 -8.86 -9.39 14.27
C LYS A 33 -7.96 -8.82 13.17
N VAL A 34 -7.07 -7.92 13.56
CA VAL A 34 -6.00 -7.43 12.67
C VAL A 34 -4.88 -8.47 12.64
N GLY A 35 -4.64 -9.04 11.46
CA GLY A 35 -3.61 -10.07 11.29
C GLY A 35 -2.20 -9.50 11.19
N LEU A 36 -2.03 -8.32 10.58
CA LEU A 36 -0.71 -7.72 10.34
C LEU A 36 -0.80 -6.22 10.08
N VAL A 37 0.08 -5.47 10.72
CA VAL A 37 0.32 -4.04 10.49
C VAL A 37 1.57 -3.86 9.64
N ARG A 38 1.47 -3.17 8.50
CA ARG A 38 2.60 -2.86 7.61
C ARG A 38 2.80 -1.36 7.52
N LEU A 39 3.97 -0.89 7.94
CA LEU A 39 4.28 0.53 8.03
C LEU A 39 5.53 0.87 7.20
N ASP A 40 5.58 2.10 6.70
CA ASP A 40 6.77 2.61 6.02
C ASP A 40 7.86 3.08 7.03
N SER A 41 8.98 3.51 6.49
CA SER A 41 10.10 3.96 7.31
C SER A 41 9.83 5.25 8.11
N GLY A 42 8.78 5.98 7.80
CA GLY A 42 8.33 7.14 8.59
C GLY A 42 7.89 6.74 10.00
N PHE A 43 7.42 5.50 10.17
CA PHE A 43 6.98 4.92 11.43
C PHE A 43 8.05 4.07 12.13
N PHE A 44 9.29 4.09 11.67
CA PHE A 44 10.40 3.38 12.30
C PHE A 44 10.83 4.10 13.59
N GLN A 45 10.10 3.88 14.67
CA GLN A 45 10.30 4.47 15.99
C GLN A 45 10.09 3.43 17.08
N LYS A 46 10.90 3.51 18.15
CA LYS A 46 10.83 2.59 19.31
C LYS A 46 9.41 2.52 19.87
N ASP A 47 8.84 3.67 20.17
CA ASP A 47 7.55 3.77 20.87
C ASP A 47 6.40 3.13 20.04
N ILE A 48 6.46 3.22 18.71
CA ILE A 48 5.49 2.58 17.82
C ILE A 48 5.63 1.06 17.89
N MET A 49 6.85 0.54 17.86
CA MET A 49 7.09 -0.90 17.96
C MET A 49 6.67 -1.45 19.32
N ASP A 50 7.05 -0.75 20.41
CA ASP A 50 6.65 -1.13 21.78
C ASP A 50 5.13 -1.16 21.92
N TYR A 51 4.44 -0.17 21.35
CA TYR A 51 2.98 -0.09 21.40
C TYR A 51 2.31 -1.21 20.60
N LEU A 52 2.78 -1.53 19.41
CA LEU A 52 2.27 -2.65 18.61
C LEU A 52 2.47 -3.98 19.35
N GLU A 53 3.61 -4.17 20.00
CA GLU A 53 3.92 -5.34 20.79
C GLU A 53 3.04 -5.43 22.06
N LEU A 54 2.80 -4.32 22.74
CA LEU A 54 1.88 -4.22 23.88
C LEU A 54 0.44 -4.63 23.48
N LYS A 55 0.01 -4.22 22.27
CA LYS A 55 -1.30 -4.60 21.71
C LYS A 55 -1.31 -6.01 21.11
N THR A 56 -0.23 -6.77 21.21
CA THR A 56 -0.09 -8.11 20.61
C THR A 56 -0.33 -8.13 19.10
N LEU A 57 -0.09 -7.00 18.42
CA LEU A 57 -0.22 -6.88 16.97
C LEU A 57 1.06 -7.34 16.29
N GLN A 58 0.90 -8.13 15.24
CA GLN A 58 2.01 -8.47 14.36
C GLN A 58 2.31 -7.29 13.43
N TYR A 59 3.60 -7.04 13.16
CA TYR A 59 3.99 -5.94 12.31
C TYR A 59 5.19 -6.25 11.41
N ILE A 60 5.27 -5.50 10.30
CA ILE A 60 6.48 -5.35 9.47
C ILE A 60 6.65 -3.86 9.20
N ILE A 61 7.74 -3.28 9.66
CA ILE A 61 8.07 -1.86 9.48
C ILE A 61 9.34 -1.74 8.66
N ALA A 62 9.32 -0.94 7.58
CA ALA A 62 10.54 -0.63 6.86
C ALA A 62 11.50 0.16 7.77
N ALA A 63 12.73 -0.30 7.88
CA ALA A 63 13.73 0.38 8.68
C ALA A 63 14.31 1.58 7.95
N LYS A 64 14.64 2.65 8.69
CA LYS A 64 15.48 3.73 8.18
C LYS A 64 16.93 3.26 8.17
N PHE A 65 17.65 3.56 7.10
CA PHE A 65 19.08 3.27 7.02
C PHE A 65 19.89 4.26 7.86
N THR A 66 19.85 4.09 9.18
CA THR A 66 20.71 4.79 10.13
C THR A 66 22.13 4.24 10.07
N HIS A 67 23.12 5.00 10.50
CA HIS A 67 24.52 4.53 10.54
C HIS A 67 24.71 3.14 11.18
N PRO A 68 24.07 2.79 12.32
CA PRO A 68 24.19 1.45 12.87
C PRO A 68 23.63 0.34 11.97
N ILE A 69 22.53 0.60 11.25
CA ILE A 69 21.98 -0.37 10.29
C ILE A 69 22.84 -0.48 9.03
N GLN A 70 23.39 0.64 8.54
CA GLN A 70 24.36 0.62 7.44
C GLN A 70 25.58 -0.20 7.81
N HIS A 71 26.14 0.01 9.00
CA HIS A 71 27.27 -0.75 9.51
C HIS A 71 26.95 -2.25 9.69
N LEU A 72 25.73 -2.59 10.14
CA LEU A 72 25.26 -3.98 10.19
C LEU A 72 25.23 -4.62 8.80
N ILE A 73 24.86 -3.87 7.76
CA ILE A 73 24.83 -4.33 6.37
C ILE A 73 26.25 -4.51 5.83
N ASP A 74 27.12 -3.53 6.09
CA ASP A 74 28.51 -3.53 5.65
C ASP A 74 29.30 -4.72 6.22
N GLN A 75 29.08 -5.04 7.48
CA GLN A 75 29.70 -6.20 8.16
C GLN A 75 29.06 -7.54 7.84
N GLN A 76 28.11 -7.59 6.90
CA GLN A 76 27.39 -8.81 6.60
C GLN A 76 28.07 -9.65 5.52
N ASP A 77 28.75 -10.74 5.92
CA ASP A 77 29.46 -11.64 5.02
C ASP A 77 28.58 -12.71 4.40
N PHE A 78 27.53 -13.14 5.13
CA PHE A 78 26.68 -14.25 4.71
C PHE A 78 25.29 -13.81 4.26
N TRP A 79 24.96 -14.11 3.00
CA TRP A 79 23.69 -13.82 2.37
C TRP A 79 23.04 -15.08 1.83
N ILE A 80 21.76 -15.28 2.09
CA ILE A 80 20.97 -16.39 1.58
C ILE A 80 20.37 -15.97 0.25
N LYS A 81 20.72 -16.67 -0.82
CA LYS A 81 20.12 -16.44 -2.14
C LYS A 81 18.69 -16.97 -2.14
N VAL A 82 17.73 -16.11 -2.51
CA VAL A 82 16.30 -16.43 -2.56
C VAL A 82 15.78 -16.50 -3.98
N ASP A 83 16.31 -15.65 -4.85
CA ASP A 83 15.94 -15.56 -6.25
C ASP A 83 17.14 -15.04 -7.05
N GLU A 84 17.02 -14.98 -8.37
CA GLU A 84 18.07 -14.40 -9.21
C GLU A 84 18.30 -12.92 -8.86
N GLY A 85 19.53 -12.63 -8.44
CA GLY A 85 19.93 -11.28 -8.01
C GLY A 85 19.28 -10.78 -6.71
N ILE A 86 18.64 -11.65 -5.93
CA ILE A 86 18.00 -11.31 -4.65
C ILE A 86 18.56 -12.19 -3.55
N GLU A 87 19.07 -11.54 -2.53
CA GLU A 87 19.67 -12.19 -1.37
C GLU A 87 19.15 -11.57 -0.07
N ILE A 88 19.00 -12.39 0.94
CA ILE A 88 18.42 -12.02 2.23
C ILE A 88 19.38 -12.38 3.37
N CYS A 89 19.40 -11.51 4.37
CA CYS A 89 20.00 -11.74 5.67
C CYS A 89 18.92 -11.58 6.75
N ASP A 90 18.91 -12.48 7.72
CA ASP A 90 17.95 -12.51 8.83
C ASP A 90 18.74 -12.50 10.14
N LYS A 91 18.55 -11.46 10.94
CA LYS A 91 19.30 -11.23 12.18
C LYS A 91 18.43 -10.59 13.26
N TYR A 92 19.00 -10.49 14.44
CA TYR A 92 18.47 -9.62 15.50
C TYR A 92 19.32 -8.36 15.60
N TYR A 93 18.67 -7.23 15.74
CA TYR A 93 19.26 -5.92 15.88
C TYR A 93 18.71 -5.20 17.09
N GLN A 94 19.58 -4.56 17.86
CA GLN A 94 19.20 -3.73 19.00
C GLN A 94 19.85 -2.35 18.86
N ALA A 95 19.03 -1.32 18.73
CA ALA A 95 19.51 0.06 18.80
C ALA A 95 19.85 0.43 20.27
N LYS A 96 20.73 1.41 20.46
CA LYS A 96 21.22 1.84 21.78
C LYS A 96 20.09 2.17 22.78
N ASN A 97 18.97 2.68 22.29
CA ASN A 97 17.81 3.09 23.10
C ASN A 97 16.69 2.03 23.16
N TRP A 98 16.92 0.83 22.64
CA TRP A 98 15.94 -0.25 22.70
C TRP A 98 16.21 -1.15 23.92
N GLU A 99 15.15 -1.56 24.59
CA GLU A 99 15.23 -2.46 25.75
C GLU A 99 15.54 -3.90 25.36
N LYS A 100 15.14 -4.29 24.15
CA LYS A 100 15.32 -5.66 23.63
C LYS A 100 15.71 -5.64 22.14
N PRO A 101 16.41 -6.71 21.70
CA PRO A 101 16.66 -6.89 20.28
C PRO A 101 15.35 -7.20 19.53
N ARG A 102 15.27 -6.77 18.27
CA ARG A 102 14.17 -7.10 17.36
C ARG A 102 14.73 -7.72 16.09
N ARG A 103 13.95 -8.63 15.52
CA ARG A 103 14.30 -9.28 14.26
C ARG A 103 14.36 -8.25 13.14
N ILE A 104 15.47 -8.26 12.40
CA ILE A 104 15.68 -7.45 11.20
C ILE A 104 15.92 -8.37 10.00
N VAL A 105 15.10 -8.20 8.98
CA VAL A 105 15.26 -8.87 7.68
C VAL A 105 15.81 -7.85 6.70
N ILE A 106 17.02 -8.11 6.18
CA ILE A 106 17.71 -7.24 5.23
C ILE A 106 17.73 -7.94 3.88
N VAL A 107 17.35 -7.22 2.86
CA VAL A 107 17.32 -7.72 1.48
C VAL A 107 18.23 -6.86 0.63
N ARG A 108 19.09 -7.50 -0.14
CA ARG A 108 19.85 -6.84 -1.21
C ARG A 108 19.40 -7.37 -2.56
N GLN A 109 19.21 -6.46 -3.49
CA GLN A 109 18.81 -6.77 -4.84
C GLN A 109 19.82 -6.19 -5.83
N LYS A 110 20.37 -7.02 -6.70
CA LYS A 110 21.29 -6.60 -7.73
C LYS A 110 20.62 -5.64 -8.70
N ILE A 111 21.22 -4.47 -8.90
CA ILE A 111 20.72 -3.45 -9.81
C ILE A 111 21.27 -3.73 -11.19
N ALA A 112 20.40 -3.99 -12.18
CA ALA A 112 20.79 -3.94 -13.57
C ALA A 112 21.13 -2.48 -13.92
N GLN A 113 22.34 -2.19 -14.33
CA GLN A 113 22.72 -0.86 -14.80
C GLN A 113 21.85 -0.51 -16.01
N ARG A 114 21.00 0.50 -15.86
CA ARG A 114 20.25 1.12 -16.96
C ARG A 114 20.87 2.49 -17.22
N PRO A 115 21.75 2.64 -18.22
CA PRO A 115 22.48 3.88 -18.48
C PRO A 115 21.56 5.08 -18.78
N ASN A 116 20.32 4.85 -19.19
CA ASN A 116 19.35 5.88 -19.61
C ASN A 116 18.15 6.04 -18.67
N ALA A 117 18.17 5.50 -17.46
CA ALA A 117 17.06 5.69 -16.52
C ALA A 117 17.09 7.12 -15.96
N ALA A 118 16.05 7.90 -16.22
CA ALA A 118 15.81 9.18 -15.58
C ALA A 118 15.49 8.94 -14.08
N GLY A 119 16.49 9.01 -13.22
CA GLY A 119 16.38 8.89 -11.77
C GLY A 119 17.68 8.37 -11.18
N ARG A 120 18.31 9.16 -10.32
CA ARG A 120 19.47 8.71 -9.53
C ARG A 120 19.01 7.70 -8.50
N ILE A 121 19.36 6.43 -8.69
CA ILE A 121 19.35 5.47 -7.59
C ILE A 121 20.56 5.85 -6.73
N LEU A 122 20.30 6.47 -5.58
CA LEU A 122 21.35 6.73 -4.60
C LEU A 122 21.82 5.37 -4.06
N SER A 123 23.10 5.06 -4.32
CA SER A 123 23.73 3.91 -3.67
C SER A 123 23.85 4.19 -2.17
N LEU A 124 23.53 3.20 -1.35
CA LEU A 124 23.70 3.29 0.10
C LEU A 124 25.20 3.40 0.48
N PHE A 125 26.06 2.79 -0.34
CA PHE A 125 27.51 2.75 -0.22
C PHE A 125 28.15 3.16 -1.56
N PRO A 126 28.23 4.47 -1.88
CA PRO A 126 28.67 4.95 -3.19
C PRO A 126 30.13 4.65 -3.49
N GLU A 127 30.98 4.55 -2.46
CA GLU A 127 32.43 4.36 -2.56
C GLU A 127 32.84 2.88 -2.51
N ASP A 128 31.93 1.99 -2.14
CA ASP A 128 32.21 0.55 -2.03
C ASP A 128 31.80 -0.20 -3.31
N GLU A 129 32.79 -0.80 -3.99
CA GLU A 129 32.58 -1.55 -5.24
C GLU A 129 31.68 -2.77 -5.05
N ILE A 130 31.70 -3.42 -3.88
CA ILE A 130 30.94 -4.62 -3.59
C ILE A 130 29.45 -4.25 -3.42
N HIS A 131 29.17 -3.18 -2.70
CA HIS A 131 27.80 -2.77 -2.35
C HIS A 131 27.15 -1.85 -3.39
N ARG A 132 27.94 -1.17 -4.22
CA ARG A 132 27.47 -0.18 -5.22
C ARG A 132 26.42 -0.74 -6.19
N ASN A 133 26.50 -2.01 -6.50
CA ASN A 133 25.63 -2.69 -7.47
C ASN A 133 24.35 -3.26 -6.84
N TYR A 134 24.11 -3.00 -5.56
CA TYR A 134 22.92 -3.52 -4.86
C TYR A 134 22.02 -2.40 -4.35
N ARG A 135 20.72 -2.65 -4.45
CA ARG A 135 19.70 -1.90 -3.73
C ARG A 135 19.37 -2.67 -2.45
N TYR A 136 19.41 -1.96 -1.33
CA TYR A 136 19.09 -2.52 -0.03
C TYR A 136 17.70 -2.13 0.44
N SER A 137 17.06 -3.02 1.20
CA SER A 137 15.88 -2.75 2.00
C SER A 137 15.98 -3.52 3.31
N ALA A 138 15.50 -2.94 4.39
CA ALA A 138 15.52 -3.56 5.71
C ALA A 138 14.15 -3.44 6.38
N TYR A 139 13.75 -4.47 7.10
CA TYR A 139 12.45 -4.59 7.74
C TYR A 139 12.60 -5.08 9.17
N ILE A 140 12.01 -4.35 10.11
CA ILE A 140 11.88 -4.81 11.51
C ILE A 140 10.52 -5.49 11.67
N THR A 141 10.50 -6.63 12.36
CA THR A 141 9.28 -7.42 12.53
C THR A 141 9.30 -8.24 13.81
N ASN A 142 8.12 -8.53 14.33
CA ASN A 142 7.90 -9.52 15.38
C ASN A 142 7.31 -10.84 14.85
N GLN A 143 7.23 -11.00 13.51
CA GLN A 143 6.72 -12.23 12.89
C GLN A 143 7.77 -13.34 12.94
N GLU A 144 7.30 -14.59 13.04
CA GLU A 144 8.13 -15.82 13.04
C GLU A 144 8.27 -16.45 11.65
N GLN A 145 7.54 -15.94 10.64
CA GLN A 145 7.61 -16.44 9.26
C GLN A 145 9.02 -16.37 8.70
N SER A 146 9.28 -17.12 7.61
CA SER A 146 10.58 -17.06 6.93
C SER A 146 10.92 -15.62 6.50
N ALA A 147 12.21 -15.29 6.46
CA ALA A 147 12.67 -13.97 6.02
C ALA A 147 12.17 -13.63 4.60
N THR A 148 12.07 -14.63 3.74
CA THR A 148 11.52 -14.51 2.39
C THR A 148 10.04 -14.12 2.41
N ASP A 149 9.26 -14.73 3.30
CA ASP A 149 7.83 -14.43 3.42
C ASP A 149 7.60 -13.04 4.04
N VAL A 150 8.39 -12.63 5.02
CA VAL A 150 8.39 -11.26 5.55
C VAL A 150 8.62 -10.25 4.42
N TRP A 151 9.65 -10.46 3.61
CA TRP A 151 9.95 -9.59 2.47
C TRP A 151 8.82 -9.57 1.43
N ARG A 152 8.33 -10.73 0.99
CA ARG A 152 7.23 -10.83 0.02
C ARG A 152 5.96 -10.19 0.55
N THR A 153 5.62 -10.45 1.82
CA THR A 153 4.44 -9.87 2.48
C THR A 153 4.55 -8.34 2.56
N TYR A 154 5.74 -7.81 2.86
CA TYR A 154 5.94 -6.36 2.83
C TYR A 154 5.81 -5.78 1.41
N ARG A 155 6.34 -6.44 0.40
CA ARG A 155 6.23 -5.97 -1.00
C ARG A 155 4.78 -5.78 -1.46
N ASN A 156 3.86 -6.60 -0.96
CA ASN A 156 2.43 -6.45 -1.24
C ASN A 156 1.85 -5.12 -0.70
N ARG A 157 2.61 -4.34 0.09
CA ARG A 157 2.28 -2.96 0.46
C ARG A 157 2.23 -2.02 -0.77
N GLY A 158 2.95 -2.35 -1.83
CA GLY A 158 2.86 -1.62 -3.11
C GLY A 158 1.43 -1.54 -3.67
N ASP A 159 0.56 -2.50 -3.35
CA ASP A 159 -0.86 -2.42 -3.68
C ASP A 159 -1.56 -1.27 -2.94
N ALA A 160 -1.23 -1.00 -1.67
CA ALA A 160 -1.76 0.16 -0.95
C ALA A 160 -1.32 1.48 -1.58
N GLU A 161 -0.08 1.58 -2.07
CA GLU A 161 0.41 2.77 -2.77
C GLU A 161 -0.35 3.00 -4.10
N ASN A 162 -0.64 1.92 -4.84
CA ASN A 162 -1.45 2.01 -6.05
C ASN A 162 -2.88 2.45 -5.75
N ARG A 163 -3.46 2.01 -4.64
CA ARG A 163 -4.80 2.43 -4.19
C ARG A 163 -4.83 3.89 -3.78
N ILE A 164 -3.78 4.38 -3.10
CA ILE A 164 -3.63 5.79 -2.75
C ILE A 164 -3.49 6.63 -4.03
N LYS A 165 -2.71 6.18 -5.01
CA LYS A 165 -2.59 6.86 -6.32
C LYS A 165 -3.93 6.90 -7.06
N GLU A 166 -4.69 5.80 -7.06
CA GLU A 166 -6.02 5.76 -7.67
C GLU A 166 -6.98 6.72 -6.96
N LEU A 167 -7.00 6.72 -5.62
CA LEU A 167 -7.83 7.64 -4.83
C LEU A 167 -7.50 9.10 -5.16
N LYS A 168 -6.22 9.44 -5.29
CA LYS A 168 -5.77 10.77 -5.67
C LYS A 168 -6.14 11.15 -7.10
N ALA A 169 -5.78 10.34 -8.07
CA ALA A 169 -5.93 10.65 -9.49
C ALA A 169 -7.37 10.47 -10.00
N ASP A 170 -8.00 9.33 -9.70
CA ASP A 170 -9.29 8.97 -10.28
C ASP A 170 -10.48 9.48 -9.47
N PHE A 171 -10.31 9.71 -8.15
CA PHE A 171 -11.34 10.22 -7.25
C PHE A 171 -11.09 11.66 -6.80
N GLY A 172 -10.03 12.30 -7.30
CA GLY A 172 -9.74 13.71 -7.09
C GLY A 172 -9.31 14.09 -5.67
N ALA A 173 -8.83 13.13 -4.88
CA ALA A 173 -8.51 13.34 -3.45
C ALA A 173 -7.28 14.26 -3.21
N GLU A 174 -6.57 14.70 -4.25
CA GLU A 174 -5.44 15.66 -4.15
C GLU A 174 -5.72 17.01 -4.81
N SER A 175 -6.90 17.22 -5.39
CA SER A 175 -7.19 18.39 -6.23
C SER A 175 -8.47 19.12 -5.81
N PHE A 176 -8.77 19.18 -4.52
CA PHE A 176 -9.90 19.96 -4.01
C PHE A 176 -9.56 21.45 -4.06
N ASN A 177 -10.36 22.22 -4.80
CA ASN A 177 -10.28 23.68 -4.81
C ASN A 177 -11.15 24.27 -3.69
N LEU A 178 -10.87 23.87 -2.44
CA LEU A 178 -11.63 24.28 -1.26
C LEU A 178 -10.75 25.10 -0.32
N LYS A 179 -11.34 26.17 0.23
CA LYS A 179 -10.68 27.00 1.24
C LYS A 179 -11.19 26.58 2.61
N GLY A 180 -10.33 26.00 3.41
CA GLY A 180 -10.64 25.62 4.78
C GLY A 180 -10.50 24.12 5.04
N PHE A 181 -10.25 23.79 6.31
CA PHE A 181 -9.98 22.41 6.75
C PHE A 181 -11.21 21.52 6.63
N PHE A 182 -12.32 21.91 7.27
CA PHE A 182 -13.54 21.08 7.30
C PHE A 182 -14.19 20.82 5.94
N PRO A 183 -14.31 21.80 5.01
CA PRO A 183 -14.78 21.51 3.66
C PRO A 183 -13.88 20.53 2.91
N THR A 184 -12.56 20.64 3.07
CA THR A 184 -11.60 19.72 2.45
C THR A 184 -11.71 18.32 3.03
N GLU A 185 -11.88 18.21 4.34
CA GLU A 185 -12.08 16.93 5.02
C GLU A 185 -13.37 16.25 4.54
N ALA A 186 -14.49 17.00 4.47
CA ALA A 186 -15.76 16.49 3.95
C ALA A 186 -15.63 15.99 2.51
N ALA A 187 -14.97 16.73 1.62
CA ALA A 187 -14.74 16.32 0.25
C ALA A 187 -13.88 15.04 0.16
N LEU A 188 -12.88 14.92 1.03
CA LEU A 188 -12.05 13.73 1.11
C LEU A 188 -12.85 12.51 1.60
N ILE A 189 -13.78 12.69 2.56
CA ILE A 189 -14.71 11.65 3.02
C ILE A 189 -15.56 11.15 1.85
N PHE A 190 -16.15 12.05 1.06
CA PHE A 190 -16.94 11.67 -0.12
C PHE A 190 -16.11 10.91 -1.15
N SER A 191 -14.88 11.33 -1.42
CA SER A 191 -13.97 10.61 -2.32
C SER A 191 -13.66 9.20 -1.81
N MET A 192 -13.47 9.05 -0.51
CA MET A 192 -13.23 7.75 0.13
C MET A 192 -14.45 6.84 0.08
N ILE A 193 -15.66 7.38 0.33
CA ILE A 193 -16.92 6.62 0.21
C ILE A 193 -17.08 6.13 -1.23
N ALA A 194 -16.90 7.01 -2.23
CA ALA A 194 -16.97 6.65 -3.64
C ALA A 194 -15.94 5.56 -4.02
N TYR A 195 -14.72 5.66 -3.50
CA TYR A 195 -13.69 4.65 -3.68
C TYR A 195 -14.09 3.30 -3.06
N ASN A 196 -14.66 3.31 -1.85
CA ASN A 196 -15.10 2.10 -1.17
C ASN A 196 -16.29 1.44 -1.89
N LEU A 197 -17.27 2.21 -2.35
CA LEU A 197 -18.38 1.71 -3.16
C LEU A 197 -17.87 1.07 -4.46
N MET A 198 -16.91 1.71 -5.13
CA MET A 198 -16.30 1.13 -6.33
C MET A 198 -15.49 -0.14 -6.01
N SER A 199 -14.86 -0.22 -4.85
CA SER A 199 -14.15 -1.42 -4.41
C SER A 199 -15.13 -2.57 -4.15
N ILE A 200 -16.28 -2.31 -3.53
CA ILE A 200 -17.37 -3.27 -3.35
C ILE A 200 -17.90 -3.74 -4.70
N PHE A 201 -18.16 -2.82 -5.62
CA PHE A 201 -18.61 -3.15 -6.98
C PHE A 201 -17.62 -4.08 -7.71
N ARG A 202 -16.31 -3.81 -7.60
CA ARG A 202 -15.26 -4.68 -8.17
C ARG A 202 -15.27 -6.08 -7.57
N LEU A 203 -15.40 -6.18 -6.25
CA LEU A 203 -15.31 -7.44 -5.52
C LEU A 203 -16.54 -8.31 -5.71
N PHE A 204 -17.73 -7.73 -5.62
CA PHE A 204 -18.98 -8.50 -5.56
C PHE A 204 -19.69 -8.56 -6.90
N VAL A 205 -19.66 -7.51 -7.70
CA VAL A 205 -20.38 -7.47 -8.98
C VAL A 205 -19.48 -7.90 -10.14
N LEU A 206 -18.28 -7.32 -10.26
CA LEU A 206 -17.40 -7.66 -11.38
C LEU A 206 -16.62 -8.96 -11.16
N GLN A 207 -16.34 -9.33 -9.92
CA GLN A 207 -15.61 -10.55 -9.52
C GLN A 207 -14.31 -10.78 -10.32
N GLU A 208 -13.65 -9.70 -10.75
CA GLU A 208 -12.43 -9.78 -11.55
C GLU A 208 -11.24 -10.14 -10.67
N LYS A 209 -10.44 -11.11 -11.08
CA LYS A 209 -9.21 -11.53 -10.37
C LYS A 209 -8.17 -10.41 -10.27
N THR A 210 -8.16 -9.48 -11.24
CA THR A 210 -7.20 -8.38 -11.31
C THR A 210 -7.92 -7.06 -11.13
N GLN A 211 -7.48 -6.27 -10.16
CA GLN A 211 -8.02 -4.93 -9.96
C GLN A 211 -7.67 -4.03 -11.15
N LYS A 212 -8.70 -3.49 -11.80
CA LYS A 212 -8.58 -2.48 -12.86
C LYS A 212 -8.75 -1.09 -12.27
N THR A 213 -8.09 -0.10 -12.85
CA THR A 213 -8.25 1.30 -12.48
C THR A 213 -9.69 1.77 -12.72
N LEU A 214 -10.12 2.79 -11.99
CA LEU A 214 -11.45 3.39 -12.20
C LEU A 214 -11.64 3.88 -13.64
N SER A 215 -10.61 4.49 -14.24
CA SER A 215 -10.64 4.91 -15.64
C SER A 215 -11.00 3.77 -16.60
N THR A 216 -10.37 2.60 -16.43
CA THR A 216 -10.68 1.40 -17.21
C THR A 216 -12.12 0.92 -16.96
N LEU A 217 -12.57 0.93 -15.71
CA LEU A 217 -13.92 0.49 -15.36
C LEU A 217 -14.98 1.44 -15.91
N ARG A 218 -14.77 2.76 -15.80
CA ARG A 218 -15.68 3.77 -16.38
C ARG A 218 -15.89 3.51 -17.86
N TYR A 219 -14.84 3.28 -18.61
CA TYR A 219 -14.93 2.98 -20.04
C TYR A 219 -15.67 1.66 -20.32
N ARG A 220 -15.48 0.65 -19.49
CA ARG A 220 -16.06 -0.67 -19.72
C ARG A 220 -17.51 -0.81 -19.23
N THR A 221 -17.90 -0.12 -18.16
CA THR A 221 -19.19 -0.31 -17.48
C THR A 221 -20.11 0.90 -17.56
N PHE A 222 -19.60 2.13 -17.49
CA PHE A 222 -20.42 3.33 -17.40
C PHE A 222 -20.44 4.18 -18.68
N ALA A 223 -19.35 4.26 -19.40
CA ALA A 223 -19.28 5.02 -20.65
C ALA A 223 -19.84 4.18 -21.84
N ILE A 224 -21.11 3.79 -21.73
CA ILE A 224 -21.81 3.02 -22.74
C ILE A 224 -22.98 3.84 -23.22
N GLY A 225 -23.10 4.05 -24.54
CA GLY A 225 -24.24 4.75 -25.13
C GLY A 225 -25.54 4.03 -24.81
N ALA A 226 -26.53 4.77 -24.31
CA ALA A 226 -27.83 4.24 -23.99
C ALA A 226 -28.92 5.28 -24.26
N TYR A 227 -30.16 4.81 -24.54
CA TYR A 227 -31.33 5.66 -24.65
C TYR A 227 -32.57 4.94 -24.13
N PHE A 228 -33.57 5.71 -23.74
CA PHE A 228 -34.86 5.18 -23.35
C PHE A 228 -35.81 5.15 -24.53
N GLU A 229 -36.49 4.04 -24.72
CA GLU A 229 -37.57 3.84 -25.71
C GLU A 229 -38.87 3.60 -24.97
N LYS A 230 -39.89 4.37 -25.24
CA LYS A 230 -41.25 4.14 -24.72
C LYS A 230 -42.01 3.22 -25.65
N VAL A 231 -42.43 2.07 -25.16
CA VAL A 231 -43.26 1.10 -25.91
C VAL A 231 -44.55 0.86 -25.13
N GLY A 232 -45.61 1.52 -25.54
CA GLY A 232 -46.87 1.59 -24.75
C GLY A 232 -46.62 2.30 -23.40
N ASP A 233 -46.98 1.66 -22.31
CA ASP A 233 -46.76 2.18 -20.95
C ASP A 233 -45.42 1.74 -20.33
N THR A 234 -44.61 1.00 -21.09
CA THR A 234 -43.34 0.48 -20.60
C THR A 234 -42.17 1.32 -21.12
N LEU A 235 -41.28 1.73 -20.22
CA LEU A 235 -40.04 2.39 -20.55
C LEU A 235 -38.89 1.38 -20.63
N LYS A 236 -38.31 1.21 -21.81
CA LYS A 236 -37.21 0.26 -22.08
C LYS A 236 -35.89 0.99 -22.20
N LEU A 237 -34.88 0.56 -21.45
CA LEU A 237 -33.50 1.04 -21.61
C LEU A 237 -32.80 0.23 -22.71
N LYS A 238 -32.40 0.89 -23.79
CA LYS A 238 -31.60 0.32 -24.87
C LYS A 238 -30.13 0.68 -24.66
N ILE A 239 -29.27 -0.33 -24.59
CA ILE A 239 -27.84 -0.17 -24.33
C ILE A 239 -27.04 -0.62 -25.55
N ALA A 240 -26.14 0.25 -26.04
CA ALA A 240 -25.30 -0.02 -27.20
C ALA A 240 -24.06 -0.85 -26.80
N LEU A 241 -24.16 -2.16 -26.91
CA LEU A 241 -23.08 -3.09 -26.60
C LEU A 241 -22.60 -3.83 -27.84
N THR A 242 -21.26 -3.91 -28.00
CA THR A 242 -20.67 -4.79 -29.01
C THR A 242 -20.98 -6.25 -28.69
N LYS A 243 -21.07 -7.11 -29.73
CA LYS A 243 -21.37 -8.53 -29.60
C LYS A 243 -20.49 -9.23 -28.56
N LYS A 244 -19.19 -8.86 -28.50
CA LYS A 244 -18.19 -9.42 -27.56
C LYS A 244 -18.44 -9.03 -26.10
N ARG A 245 -18.98 -7.83 -25.84
CA ARG A 245 -19.26 -7.33 -24.49
C ARG A 245 -20.62 -7.78 -23.95
N ARG A 246 -21.54 -8.14 -24.84
CA ARG A 246 -22.93 -8.43 -24.50
C ARG A 246 -23.05 -9.57 -23.46
N LYS A 247 -22.38 -10.71 -23.71
CA LYS A 247 -22.39 -11.87 -22.80
C LYS A 247 -21.85 -11.53 -21.40
N TRP A 248 -20.75 -10.77 -21.34
CA TRP A 248 -20.17 -10.35 -20.07
C TRP A 248 -21.08 -9.35 -19.34
N PHE A 249 -21.69 -8.41 -20.04
CA PHE A 249 -22.56 -7.39 -19.45
C PHE A 249 -23.86 -8.00 -18.89
N VAL A 250 -24.47 -8.94 -19.62
CA VAL A 250 -25.66 -9.67 -19.11
C VAL A 250 -25.33 -10.43 -17.85
N GLY A 251 -24.19 -11.11 -17.78
CA GLY A 251 -23.78 -11.83 -16.56
C GLY A 251 -23.56 -10.93 -15.33
N ILE A 252 -23.29 -9.63 -15.52
CA ILE A 252 -23.24 -8.65 -14.41
C ILE A 252 -24.64 -8.19 -14.00
N TRP A 253 -25.57 -8.14 -14.94
CA TRP A 253 -26.93 -7.64 -14.73
C TRP A 253 -27.84 -8.66 -14.06
N ASP A 254 -27.59 -9.94 -14.29
CA ASP A 254 -28.38 -11.06 -13.72
C ASP A 254 -27.93 -11.43 -12.29
N TYR A 255 -27.07 -10.62 -11.68
CA TYR A 255 -26.59 -10.77 -10.31
C TYR A 255 -27.38 -9.84 -9.39
#